data_1fc8dbdbc487ad241c926bbf0a46647d
#
_entry.id   1fc8dbdbc487ad241c926bbf0a46647d
#
_cell.length_a   1.000
_cell.length_b   1.000
_cell.length_c   1.000
_cell.angle_alpha   90.00
_cell.angle_beta   90.00
_cell.angle_gamma   90.00
#
_symmetry.space_group_name_H-M   'P 1'
#
loop_
_entity.id
_entity.type
_entity.pdbx_description
1 polymer ?
#
loop_
_entity_poly.entity_id
_entity_poly.type
_entity_poly.pdbx_seq_one_letter_code
_entity_poly.pdbx_strand_id
1 'polypeptide(L)'
;MSVTAREPLTSVSARISAAVFFGQGFVPDTLREEARQVTIPLQFLMQWDDEGMERQPVLDLFDAFGTKEKTLHANLGGHAGTPWFEVDDAARFFARHLK
;
A
#
# COMPACT_ATOMS: atom_id res chain seq x y z
N MET A 1 5.70 0.02 -5.18
CA MET A 1 4.71 -0.09 -6.26
C MET A 1 3.32 -0.08 -5.66
N SER A 2 2.40 0.59 -6.30
CA SER A 2 1.03 0.63 -5.81
C SER A 2 0.09 0.01 -6.83
N VAL A 3 -0.96 -0.62 -6.33
CA VAL A 3 -2.03 -1.18 -7.14
C VAL A 3 -3.32 -0.50 -6.71
N THR A 4 -4.01 0.09 -7.65
CA THR A 4 -5.28 0.73 -7.37
C THR A 4 -6.39 0.00 -8.10
N ALA A 5 -7.60 0.09 -7.57
CA ALA A 5 -8.76 -0.55 -8.19
C ALA A 5 -9.15 0.16 -9.48
N ARG A 6 -8.66 1.36 -9.68
CA ARG A 6 -8.99 2.17 -10.84
C ARG A 6 -7.83 3.10 -11.18
N GLU A 7 -8.17 4.22 -11.77
CA GLU A 7 -7.26 5.23 -12.25
C GLU A 7 -6.24 5.67 -11.20
N PRO A 8 -5.12 6.23 -11.63
CA PRO A 8 -4.11 6.75 -10.71
C PRO A 8 -4.70 7.71 -9.69
N LEU A 9 -4.07 7.74 -8.51
CA LEU A 9 -4.53 8.62 -7.44
C LEU A 9 -4.53 10.10 -7.81
N THR A 10 -3.72 10.45 -8.79
CA THR A 10 -3.68 11.83 -9.29
C THR A 10 -4.89 12.19 -10.13
N SER A 11 -5.68 11.19 -10.52
CA SER A 11 -6.87 11.46 -11.31
C SER A 11 -7.91 12.18 -10.48
N VAL A 12 -8.53 13.18 -11.08
CA VAL A 12 -9.61 13.92 -10.42
C VAL A 12 -10.92 13.14 -10.44
N SER A 13 -10.93 11.96 -11.02
CA SER A 13 -12.15 11.19 -11.16
C SER A 13 -12.82 10.86 -9.84
N ALA A 14 -12.08 10.87 -8.76
CA ALA A 14 -12.57 10.53 -7.42
C ALA A 14 -13.27 9.18 -7.37
N ARG A 15 -12.94 8.29 -8.29
CA ARG A 15 -13.60 6.98 -8.38
C ARG A 15 -12.76 5.85 -7.84
N ILE A 16 -11.55 6.17 -7.39
CA ILE A 16 -10.72 5.20 -6.71
C ILE A 16 -11.31 4.99 -5.33
N SER A 17 -11.77 3.79 -5.07
CA SER A 17 -12.48 3.47 -3.83
C SER A 17 -11.61 2.74 -2.83
N ALA A 18 -10.52 2.13 -3.28
CA ALA A 18 -9.63 1.36 -2.43
C ALA A 18 -8.29 1.18 -3.13
N ALA A 19 -7.24 0.94 -2.35
CA ALA A 19 -5.90 0.75 -2.89
C ALA A 19 -5.15 -0.32 -2.13
N VAL A 20 -4.28 -1.05 -2.84
CA VAL A 20 -3.29 -1.93 -2.25
C VAL A 20 -1.93 -1.36 -2.63
N PHE A 21 -1.09 -1.14 -1.63
CA PHE A 21 0.22 -0.57 -1.83
C PHE A 21 1.29 -1.56 -1.41
N PHE A 22 2.27 -1.79 -2.28
CA PHE A 22 3.42 -2.64 -1.97
C PHE A 22 4.59 -1.75 -1.60
N GLY A 23 4.98 -1.78 -0.33
CA GLY A 23 6.12 -1.01 0.15
C GLY A 23 7.40 -1.47 -0.51
N GLN A 24 8.19 -0.52 -0.99
CA GLN A 24 9.45 -0.78 -1.69
C GLN A 24 10.58 0.05 -1.12
N GLY A 25 11.79 -0.31 -1.49
CA GLY A 25 13.00 0.14 -0.86
C GLY A 25 13.24 1.63 -0.76
N PHE A 26 12.90 2.41 -1.77
CA PHE A 26 13.16 3.84 -1.74
C PHE A 26 11.88 4.62 -1.53
N VAL A 27 11.88 5.47 -0.52
CA VAL A 27 10.72 6.30 -0.19
C VAL A 27 11.13 7.77 -0.25
N PRO A 28 10.89 8.44 -1.36
CA PRO A 28 11.20 9.87 -1.44
C PRO A 28 10.22 10.68 -0.60
N ASP A 29 10.66 11.86 -0.17
CA ASP A 29 9.82 12.75 0.65
C ASP A 29 8.52 13.12 -0.05
N THR A 30 8.56 13.28 -1.37
CA THR A 30 7.37 13.61 -2.14
C THR A 30 6.30 12.53 -2.04
N LEU A 31 6.71 11.27 -1.94
CA LEU A 31 5.77 10.18 -1.79
C LEU A 31 5.04 10.25 -0.46
N ARG A 32 5.74 10.61 0.60
CA ARG A 32 5.10 10.79 1.91
C ARG A 32 4.09 11.94 1.90
N GLU A 33 4.43 13.01 1.20
CA GLU A 33 3.49 14.13 1.07
C GLU A 33 2.22 13.72 0.32
N GLU A 34 2.37 12.95 -0.75
CA GLU A 34 1.22 12.45 -1.50
C GLU A 34 0.40 11.48 -0.65
N ALA A 35 1.05 10.65 0.13
CA ALA A 35 0.38 9.68 0.99
C ALA A 35 -0.56 10.35 1.99
N ARG A 36 -0.18 11.51 2.52
CA ARG A 36 -1.02 12.23 3.48
C ARG A 36 -2.37 12.63 2.91
N GLN A 37 -2.47 12.72 1.61
CA GLN A 37 -3.70 13.12 0.93
C GLN A 37 -4.58 11.94 0.55
N VAL A 38 -4.10 10.73 0.75
CA VAL A 38 -4.88 9.53 0.45
C VAL A 38 -5.83 9.26 1.60
N THR A 39 -7.12 9.23 1.29
CA THR A 39 -8.15 9.02 2.31
C THR A 39 -9.03 7.80 2.05
N ILE A 40 -8.77 7.08 0.98
CA ILE A 40 -9.50 5.86 0.66
C ILE A 40 -8.95 4.70 1.47
N PRO A 41 -9.74 3.63 1.67
CA PRO A 41 -9.25 2.43 2.35
C PRO A 41 -7.99 1.88 1.70
N LEU A 42 -7.04 1.46 2.52
CA LEU A 42 -5.73 1.04 2.06
C LEU A 42 -5.29 -0.25 2.73
N GLN A 43 -4.81 -1.17 1.92
CA GLN A 43 -4.07 -2.34 2.39
C GLN A 43 -2.62 -2.18 1.97
N PHE A 44 -1.73 -2.11 2.96
CA PHE A 44 -0.31 -1.85 2.74
C PHE A 44 0.46 -3.13 3.02
N LEU A 45 1.24 -3.58 2.04
CA LEU A 45 2.03 -4.80 2.15
C LEU A 45 3.51 -4.45 2.16
N MET A 46 4.27 -5.11 3.03
CA MET A 46 5.73 -5.00 3.00
C MET A 46 6.35 -6.36 3.27
N GLN A 47 7.50 -6.59 2.67
CA GLN A 47 8.32 -7.76 2.95
C GLN A 47 9.33 -7.37 4.03
N TRP A 48 9.23 -8.00 5.19
CA TRP A 48 9.99 -7.60 6.37
C TRP A 48 11.49 -7.78 6.20
N ASP A 49 11.88 -8.83 5.49
CA ASP A 49 13.28 -9.17 5.28
C ASP A 49 13.77 -8.83 3.87
N ASP A 50 13.19 -7.82 3.25
CA ASP A 50 13.64 -7.37 1.95
C ASP A 50 15.03 -6.73 2.09
N GLU A 51 16.03 -7.38 1.54
CA GLU A 51 17.42 -6.98 1.68
C GLU A 51 17.76 -5.69 0.93
N GLY A 52 16.91 -5.27 0.02
CA GLY A 52 17.08 -4.02 -0.70
C GLY A 52 16.37 -2.84 -0.05
N MET A 53 15.88 -3.00 1.17
CA MET A 53 14.98 -2.03 1.77
C MET A 53 15.27 -1.86 3.26
N GLU A 54 15.26 -0.62 3.71
CA GLU A 54 15.21 -0.35 5.14
C GLU A 54 13.75 -0.31 5.59
N ARG A 55 13.47 -0.92 6.74
CA ARG A 55 12.09 -1.02 7.23
C ARG A 55 11.52 0.31 7.66
N GLN A 56 12.30 1.11 8.36
CA GLN A 56 11.77 2.31 8.98
C GLN A 56 11.17 3.30 7.98
N PRO A 57 11.82 3.61 6.84
CA PRO A 57 11.20 4.50 5.86
C PRO A 57 9.88 3.97 5.33
N VAL A 58 9.75 2.66 5.19
CA VAL A 58 8.51 2.05 4.71
C VAL A 58 7.41 2.15 5.76
N LEU A 59 7.75 1.93 7.03
CA LEU A 59 6.80 2.10 8.12
C LEU A 59 6.38 3.56 8.26
N ASP A 60 7.31 4.48 8.08
CA ASP A 60 6.99 5.91 8.12
C ASP A 60 6.03 6.28 6.99
N LEU A 61 6.19 5.67 5.83
CA LEU A 61 5.27 5.88 4.72
C LEU A 61 3.86 5.37 5.07
N PHE A 62 3.77 4.20 5.66
CA PHE A 62 2.48 3.69 6.11
C PHE A 62 1.82 4.67 7.07
N ASP A 63 2.57 5.19 8.02
CA ASP A 63 2.05 6.16 8.98
C ASP A 63 1.59 7.44 8.30
N ALA A 64 2.25 7.82 7.21
CA ALA A 64 1.94 9.06 6.50
C ALA A 64 0.62 9.02 5.75
N PHE A 65 0.16 7.82 5.35
CA PHE A 65 -1.12 7.73 4.66
C PHE A 65 -2.24 8.31 5.51
N GLY A 66 -2.99 9.25 4.92
CA GLY A 66 -4.00 10.01 5.64
C GLY A 66 -5.30 9.26 5.91
N THR A 67 -5.47 8.10 5.32
CA THR A 67 -6.67 7.31 5.54
C THR A 67 -6.75 6.80 6.96
N LYS A 68 -7.96 6.71 7.48
CA LYS A 68 -8.21 6.10 8.79
C LYS A 68 -8.47 4.61 8.70
N GLU A 69 -8.68 4.11 7.51
CA GLU A 69 -8.93 2.68 7.28
C GLU A 69 -7.75 2.10 6.51
N LYS A 70 -6.71 1.76 7.24
CA LYS A 70 -5.51 1.19 6.65
C LYS A 70 -5.03 0.02 7.48
N THR A 71 -4.55 -1.02 6.78
CA THR A 71 -3.98 -2.20 7.42
C THR A 71 -2.58 -2.44 6.89
N LEU A 72 -1.73 -2.94 7.75
CA LEU A 72 -0.35 -3.26 7.42
C LEU A 72 -0.17 -4.78 7.44
N HIS A 73 0.30 -5.32 6.33
CA HIS A 73 0.65 -6.74 6.22
C HIS A 73 2.16 -6.83 6.05
N ALA A 74 2.86 -7.19 7.12
CA ALA A 74 4.31 -7.37 7.10
C ALA A 74 4.61 -8.86 7.07
N ASN A 75 5.11 -9.34 5.95
CA ASN A 75 5.41 -10.76 5.76
C ASN A 75 6.91 -10.98 5.87
N LEU A 76 7.29 -12.06 6.56
CA LEU A 76 8.69 -12.48 6.59
C LEU A 76 9.05 -13.02 5.21
N GLY A 77 10.11 -12.50 4.64
CA GLY A 77 10.54 -12.93 3.32
C GLY A 77 11.27 -11.83 2.62
N GLY A 78 12.01 -12.19 1.59
CA GLY A 78 12.78 -11.26 0.81
C GLY A 78 11.94 -10.56 -0.25
N HIS A 79 12.63 -9.83 -1.11
CA HIS A 79 12.03 -8.94 -2.09
C HIS A 79 10.96 -9.61 -2.98
N ALA A 80 11.18 -10.83 -3.39
CA ALA A 80 10.29 -11.55 -4.29
C ALA A 80 9.41 -12.57 -3.57
N GLY A 81 9.35 -12.53 -2.25
CA GLY A 81 8.75 -13.58 -1.44
C GLY A 81 7.33 -13.30 -0.96
N THR A 82 6.57 -12.49 -1.66
CA THR A 82 5.18 -12.19 -1.25
C THR A 82 4.36 -13.47 -1.26
N PRO A 83 3.73 -13.85 -0.13
CA PRO A 83 2.95 -15.07 -0.05
C PRO A 83 1.69 -15.02 -0.92
N TRP A 84 1.29 -16.19 -1.40
CA TRP A 84 0.09 -16.31 -2.22
C TRP A 84 -1.18 -15.83 -1.50
N PHE A 85 -1.26 -16.03 -0.19
CA PHE A 85 -2.46 -15.61 0.52
C PHE A 85 -2.67 -14.10 0.49
N GLU A 86 -1.62 -13.31 0.25
CA GLU A 86 -1.77 -11.88 0.13
C GLU A 86 -2.52 -11.49 -1.14
N VAL A 87 -2.39 -12.28 -2.20
CA VAL A 87 -3.17 -12.05 -3.42
C VAL A 87 -4.66 -12.24 -3.13
N ASP A 88 -4.99 -13.33 -2.43
CA ASP A 88 -6.38 -13.59 -2.05
C ASP A 88 -6.91 -12.53 -1.10
N ASP A 89 -6.11 -12.09 -0.15
CA ASP A 89 -6.52 -11.06 0.79
C ASP A 89 -6.73 -9.73 0.08
N ALA A 90 -5.90 -9.40 -0.90
CA ALA A 90 -6.08 -8.20 -1.69
C ALA A 90 -7.39 -8.26 -2.48
N ALA A 91 -7.69 -9.40 -3.06
CA ALA A 91 -8.95 -9.59 -3.78
C ALA A 91 -10.15 -9.40 -2.85
N ARG A 92 -10.09 -9.97 -1.66
CA ARG A 92 -11.15 -9.80 -0.67
C ARG A 92 -11.27 -8.35 -0.20
N PHE A 93 -10.15 -7.69 -0.03
CA PHE A 93 -10.13 -6.27 0.33
C PHE A 93 -10.85 -5.43 -0.72
N PHE A 94 -10.51 -5.62 -1.98
CA PHE A 94 -11.19 -4.90 -3.05
C PHE A 94 -12.69 -5.23 -3.10
N ALA A 95 -13.04 -6.48 -2.93
CA ALA A 95 -14.44 -6.89 -2.96
C ALA A 95 -15.26 -6.20 -1.87
N ARG A 96 -14.67 -5.95 -0.70
CA ARG A 96 -15.36 -5.24 0.38
C ARG A 96 -15.63 -3.78 0.06
N HIS A 97 -14.78 -3.17 -0.76
CA HIS A 97 -14.81 -1.72 -0.96
C HIS A 97 -15.30 -1.28 -2.34
N LEU A 98 -15.40 -2.21 -3.28
CA LEU A 98 -15.82 -1.91 -4.65
C LEU A 98 -17.23 -2.43 -4.87
N LYS A 99 -18.17 -1.69 -4.41
CA LYS A 99 -19.59 -2.09 -4.57
C LYS A 99 -20.27 -1.28 -5.65
#